data_60c60d4def5eff10f9dab4d4724f7cd0
#
_entry.id   60c60d4def5eff10f9dab4d4724f7cd0
#
_cell.length_a   1.000
_cell.length_b   1.000
_cell.length_c   1.000
_cell.angle_alpha   90.00
_cell.angle_beta   90.00
_cell.angle_gamma   90.00
#
_symmetry.space_group_name_H-M   'P 1'
#
loop_
_entity.id
_entity.type
_entity.pdbx_description
1 polymer ?
#
loop_
_entity_poly.entity_id
_entity_poly.type
_entity_poly.pdbx_seq_one_letter_code
_entity_poly.pdbx_strand_id
1 'polypeptide(L)'
;MTITGMQSTIERVPLDLLREPLVWFFAEHYRHRDVCSRLLVMARTVVQEPDALEEIHDFLDYDLAVHVIDEEDDLFPLMRRRCEPDDHIEGVLGMLSGEHASDLQLASAV
;
A
#
# COMPACT_ATOMS: atom_id res chain seq x y z
N MET A 1 1.08 -24.83 -14.79
CA MET A 1 0.97 -25.31 -13.41
C MET A 1 1.09 -24.15 -12.45
N THR A 2 0.19 -24.05 -11.53
CA THR A 2 0.17 -22.94 -10.56
C THR A 2 1.23 -23.12 -9.50
N ILE A 3 1.89 -22.04 -9.13
CA ILE A 3 2.85 -22.05 -8.04
C ILE A 3 2.10 -22.22 -6.73
N THR A 4 2.49 -23.21 -5.94
CA THR A 4 1.87 -23.47 -4.65
C THR A 4 2.18 -22.34 -3.67
N GLY A 5 1.15 -21.78 -3.04
CA GLY A 5 1.29 -20.81 -1.95
C GLY A 5 1.36 -19.35 -2.34
N MET A 6 1.37 -19.02 -3.65
CA MET A 6 1.37 -17.63 -4.10
C MET A 6 0.37 -17.46 -5.25
N GLN A 7 -0.48 -16.46 -5.15
CA GLN A 7 -1.40 -16.14 -6.23
C GLN A 7 -0.65 -15.49 -7.39
N SER A 8 -1.12 -15.74 -8.62
CA SER A 8 -0.51 -15.18 -9.82
C SER A 8 -0.73 -13.68 -9.95
N THR A 9 -1.79 -13.15 -9.32
CA THR A 9 -2.14 -11.73 -9.39
C THR A 9 -2.32 -11.14 -8.00
N ILE A 10 -2.14 -9.84 -7.91
CA ILE A 10 -2.40 -9.08 -6.68
C ILE A 10 -3.92 -8.91 -6.57
N GLU A 11 -4.51 -9.41 -5.48
CA GLU A 11 -5.94 -9.28 -5.25
C GLU A 11 -6.36 -7.82 -5.09
N ARG A 12 -7.52 -7.49 -5.64
CA ARG A 12 -8.12 -6.17 -5.44
C ARG A 12 -9.01 -6.19 -4.21
N VAL A 13 -9.10 -5.03 -3.55
CA VAL A 13 -10.04 -4.88 -2.44
C VAL A 13 -11.47 -4.86 -2.99
N PRO A 14 -12.39 -5.65 -2.42
CA PRO A 14 -13.78 -5.61 -2.83
C PRO A 14 -14.39 -4.22 -2.64
N LEU A 15 -15.08 -3.72 -3.67
CA LEU A 15 -15.62 -2.35 -3.66
C LEU A 15 -16.70 -2.13 -2.60
N ASP A 16 -17.40 -3.16 -2.16
CA ASP A 16 -18.38 -3.04 -1.09
C ASP A 16 -17.76 -2.64 0.24
N LEU A 17 -16.46 -2.87 0.44
CA LEU A 17 -15.76 -2.42 1.64
C LEU A 17 -15.60 -0.90 1.72
N LEU A 18 -15.89 -0.16 0.63
CA LEU A 18 -15.91 1.31 0.69
C LEU A 18 -16.93 1.85 1.70
N ARG A 19 -17.92 1.05 2.08
CA ARG A 19 -18.89 1.41 3.12
C ARG A 19 -18.29 1.35 4.53
N GLU A 20 -17.12 0.73 4.68
CA GLU A 20 -16.43 0.56 5.95
C GLU A 20 -14.99 1.05 5.76
N PRO A 21 -14.75 2.37 5.85
CA PRO A 21 -13.45 2.96 5.47
C PRO A 21 -12.25 2.37 6.20
N LEU A 22 -12.39 2.04 7.49
CA LEU A 22 -11.26 1.45 8.22
C LEU A 22 -10.95 0.03 7.73
N VAL A 23 -11.98 -0.75 7.42
CA VAL A 23 -11.81 -2.09 6.85
C VAL A 23 -11.16 -1.99 5.47
N TRP A 24 -11.57 -1.00 4.67
CA TRP A 24 -10.97 -0.72 3.38
C TRP A 24 -9.46 -0.47 3.51
N PHE A 25 -9.05 0.40 4.43
CA PHE A 25 -7.63 0.69 4.64
C PHE A 25 -6.86 -0.53 5.14
N PHE A 26 -7.41 -1.34 6.03
CA PHE A 26 -6.78 -2.59 6.45
C PHE A 26 -6.58 -3.54 5.27
N ALA A 27 -7.57 -3.67 4.41
CA ALA A 27 -7.47 -4.53 3.22
C ALA A 27 -6.42 -3.98 2.24
N GLU A 28 -6.33 -2.66 2.09
CA GLU A 28 -5.28 -2.04 1.27
C GLU A 28 -3.88 -2.29 1.85
N HIS A 29 -3.73 -2.20 3.15
CA HIS A 29 -2.45 -2.52 3.81
C HIS A 29 -2.06 -3.97 3.59
N TYR A 30 -3.02 -4.89 3.59
CA TYR A 30 -2.76 -6.28 3.25
C TYR A 30 -2.20 -6.42 1.83
N ARG A 31 -2.79 -5.71 0.86
CA ARG A 31 -2.28 -5.70 -0.52
C ARG A 31 -0.85 -5.18 -0.59
N HIS A 32 -0.55 -4.12 0.15
CA HIS A 32 0.81 -3.55 0.19
C HIS A 32 1.80 -4.55 0.77
N ARG A 33 1.44 -5.28 1.82
CA ARG A 33 2.30 -6.32 2.38
C ARG A 33 2.52 -7.47 1.39
N ASP A 34 1.49 -7.84 0.63
CA ASP A 34 1.61 -8.83 -0.43
C ASP A 34 2.61 -8.37 -1.50
N VAL A 35 2.52 -7.13 -1.94
CA VAL A 35 3.46 -6.55 -2.90
C VAL A 35 4.88 -6.57 -2.34
N CYS A 36 5.09 -6.20 -1.09
CA CYS A 36 6.40 -6.26 -0.46
C CYS A 36 6.96 -7.69 -0.45
N SER A 37 6.13 -8.68 -0.16
CA SER A 37 6.54 -10.08 -0.19
C SER A 37 6.96 -10.51 -1.60
N ARG A 38 6.21 -10.08 -2.63
CA ARG A 38 6.54 -10.36 -4.03
C ARG A 38 7.86 -9.71 -4.43
N LEU A 39 8.10 -8.47 -4.01
CA LEU A 39 9.36 -7.77 -4.27
C LEU A 39 10.56 -8.50 -3.65
N LEU A 40 10.41 -9.01 -2.42
CA LEU A 40 11.46 -9.78 -1.76
C LEU A 40 11.78 -11.06 -2.52
N VAL A 41 10.78 -11.76 -3.02
CA VAL A 41 10.98 -12.95 -3.86
C VAL A 41 11.69 -12.58 -5.14
N MET A 42 11.25 -11.50 -5.81
CA MET A 42 11.85 -11.03 -7.05
C MET A 42 13.32 -10.64 -6.86
N ALA A 43 13.65 -10.02 -5.74
CA ALA A 43 15.04 -9.63 -5.44
C ALA A 43 15.99 -10.84 -5.31
N ARG A 44 15.45 -12.03 -5.05
CA ARG A 44 16.23 -13.27 -4.91
C ARG A 44 16.17 -14.14 -6.16
N THR A 45 15.44 -13.71 -7.18
CA THR A 45 15.20 -14.50 -8.39
C THR A 45 16.02 -13.93 -9.52
N VAL A 46 16.79 -14.79 -10.21
CA VAL A 46 17.67 -14.36 -11.30
C VAL A 46 16.86 -14.00 -12.56
N VAL A 47 15.82 -14.79 -12.86
CA VAL A 47 14.98 -14.59 -14.04
C VAL A 47 13.61 -14.11 -13.57
N GLN A 48 13.18 -12.96 -14.11
CA GLN A 48 11.88 -12.35 -13.76
C GLN A 48 10.84 -12.67 -14.80
N GLU A 49 9.59 -12.89 -14.35
CA GLU A 49 8.45 -13.01 -15.23
C GLU A 49 8.01 -11.61 -15.67
N PRO A 50 7.92 -11.33 -16.99
CA PRO A 50 7.55 -9.99 -17.47
C PRO A 50 6.21 -9.49 -16.95
N ASP A 51 5.20 -10.38 -16.90
CA ASP A 51 3.87 -10.00 -16.42
C ASP A 51 3.88 -9.63 -14.94
N ALA A 52 4.67 -10.34 -14.14
CA ALA A 52 4.82 -10.04 -12.72
C ALA A 52 5.51 -8.70 -12.49
N LEU A 53 6.53 -8.39 -13.29
CA LEU A 53 7.20 -7.09 -13.25
C LEU A 53 6.25 -5.95 -13.59
N GLU A 54 5.48 -6.12 -14.66
CA GLU A 54 4.53 -5.12 -15.11
C GLU A 54 3.46 -4.87 -14.03
N GLU A 55 2.94 -5.91 -13.43
CA GLU A 55 1.94 -5.81 -12.37
C GLU A 55 2.48 -5.05 -11.16
N ILE A 56 3.72 -5.32 -10.74
CA ILE A 56 4.36 -4.60 -9.64
C ILE A 56 4.58 -3.14 -10.02
N HIS A 57 5.04 -2.85 -11.22
CA HIS A 57 5.21 -1.47 -11.69
C HIS A 57 3.90 -0.70 -11.66
N ASP A 58 2.83 -1.30 -12.16
CA ASP A 58 1.51 -0.65 -12.17
C ASP A 58 1.02 -0.37 -10.75
N PHE A 59 1.24 -1.31 -9.83
CA PHE A 59 0.90 -1.12 -8.44
C PHE A 59 1.68 0.05 -7.82
N LEU A 60 2.99 0.08 -8.01
CA LEU A 60 3.84 1.13 -7.44
C LEU A 60 3.56 2.51 -8.05
N ASP A 61 3.28 2.56 -9.34
CA ASP A 61 3.05 3.83 -10.05
C ASP A 61 1.66 4.40 -9.77
N TYR A 62 0.67 3.56 -9.55
CA TYR A 62 -0.71 3.98 -9.42
C TYR A 62 -1.32 3.68 -8.06
N ASP A 63 -1.41 2.40 -7.69
CA ASP A 63 -2.15 1.98 -6.49
C ASP A 63 -1.53 2.55 -5.21
N LEU A 64 -0.21 2.54 -5.11
CA LEU A 64 0.49 3.12 -3.97
C LEU A 64 0.25 4.63 -3.86
N ALA A 65 0.34 5.34 -4.98
CA ALA A 65 0.12 6.78 -5.01
C ALA A 65 -1.30 7.15 -4.60
N VAL A 66 -2.30 6.41 -5.09
CA VAL A 66 -3.70 6.63 -4.73
C VAL A 66 -3.92 6.35 -3.24
N HIS A 67 -3.35 5.26 -2.72
CA HIS A 67 -3.45 4.94 -1.30
C HIS A 67 -2.87 6.05 -0.42
N VAL A 68 -1.71 6.59 -0.79
CA VAL A 68 -1.08 7.70 -0.06
C VAL A 68 -1.97 8.94 -0.09
N ILE A 69 -2.55 9.26 -1.24
CA ILE A 69 -3.47 10.40 -1.36
C ILE A 69 -4.69 10.20 -0.48
N ASP A 70 -5.27 9.01 -0.48
CA ASP A 70 -6.44 8.71 0.36
C ASP A 70 -6.13 8.89 1.84
N GLU A 71 -4.95 8.46 2.29
CA GLU A 71 -4.56 8.65 3.68
C GLU A 71 -4.26 10.11 4.00
N GLU A 72 -3.46 10.78 3.17
CA GLU A 72 -3.01 12.15 3.44
C GLU A 72 -4.15 13.17 3.31
N ASP A 73 -5.02 13.03 2.32
CA ASP A 73 -6.05 14.02 2.01
C ASP A 73 -7.36 13.75 2.74
N ASP A 74 -7.66 12.49 3.08
CA ASP A 74 -8.94 12.11 3.67
C ASP A 74 -8.81 11.55 5.07
N LEU A 75 -8.02 10.49 5.26
CA LEU A 75 -7.94 9.80 6.54
C LEU A 75 -7.25 10.64 7.61
N PHE A 76 -6.08 11.19 7.32
CA PHE A 76 -5.32 11.94 8.31
C PHE A 76 -6.05 13.21 8.77
N PRO A 77 -6.63 14.02 7.86
CA PRO A 77 -7.45 15.15 8.30
C PRO A 77 -8.66 14.73 9.16
N LEU A 78 -9.29 13.61 8.84
CA LEU A 78 -10.38 13.08 9.63
C LEU A 78 -9.90 12.69 11.04
N MET A 79 -8.77 12.03 11.15
CA MET A 79 -8.18 11.65 12.43
C MET A 79 -7.84 12.88 13.27
N ARG A 80 -7.28 13.94 12.66
CA ARG A 80 -6.99 15.19 13.35
C ARG A 80 -8.23 15.82 13.95
N ARG A 81 -9.36 15.72 13.27
CA ARG A 81 -10.63 16.26 13.75
C ARG A 81 -11.29 15.41 14.85
N ARG A 82 -11.02 14.10 14.84
CA ARG A 82 -11.72 13.14 15.70
C ARG A 82 -10.92 12.68 16.90
N CYS A 83 -9.59 12.73 16.84
CA CYS A 83 -8.74 12.31 17.95
C CYS A 83 -8.65 13.39 19.01
N GLU A 84 -8.53 12.95 20.27
CA GLU A 84 -8.33 13.85 21.42
C GLU A 84 -6.85 14.25 21.50
N PRO A 85 -6.52 15.40 22.15
CA PRO A 85 -5.12 15.83 22.29
C PRO A 85 -4.22 14.78 22.96
N ASP A 86 -4.76 13.99 23.89
CA ASP A 86 -4.01 12.96 24.60
C ASP A 86 -3.63 11.77 23.72
N ASP A 87 -4.24 11.64 22.54
CA ASP A 87 -3.89 10.59 21.59
C ASP A 87 -2.56 10.82 20.89
N HIS A 88 -2.02 12.03 20.97
CA HIS A 88 -0.73 12.41 20.37
C HIS A 88 -0.65 12.06 18.89
N ILE A 89 -1.74 12.25 18.17
CA ILE A 89 -1.87 11.78 16.79
C ILE A 89 -0.94 12.52 15.82
N GLU A 90 -0.62 13.78 16.09
CA GLU A 90 0.22 14.59 15.18
C GLU A 90 1.62 13.99 14.99
N GLY A 91 2.22 13.46 16.05
CA GLY A 91 3.52 12.81 15.96
C GLY A 91 3.47 11.56 15.08
N VAL A 92 2.41 10.78 15.24
CA VAL A 92 2.21 9.56 14.45
C VAL A 92 1.96 9.91 12.98
N LEU A 93 1.06 10.85 12.72
CA LEU A 93 0.72 11.25 11.35
C LEU A 93 1.91 11.88 10.63
N GLY A 94 2.70 12.70 11.33
CA GLY A 94 3.91 13.29 10.77
C GLY A 94 4.95 12.24 10.40
N MET A 95 5.12 11.21 11.23
CA MET A 95 6.00 10.09 10.93
C MET A 95 5.52 9.33 9.69
N LEU A 96 4.22 9.03 9.62
CA LEU A 96 3.64 8.31 8.48
C LEU A 96 3.76 9.12 7.19
N SER A 97 3.52 10.44 7.25
CA SER A 97 3.70 11.30 6.06
C SER A 97 5.15 11.30 5.57
N GLY A 98 6.12 11.29 6.48
CA GLY A 98 7.52 11.16 6.13
C GLY A 98 7.83 9.82 5.47
N GLU A 99 7.25 8.73 5.97
CA GLU A 99 7.38 7.40 5.36
C GLU A 99 6.75 7.36 3.97
N HIS A 100 5.57 7.98 3.78
CA HIS A 100 4.92 8.07 2.47
C HIS A 100 5.83 8.74 1.45
N ALA A 101 6.44 9.86 1.81
CA ALA A 101 7.34 10.57 0.90
C ALA A 101 8.54 9.71 0.52
N SER A 102 9.13 9.01 1.49
CA SER A 102 10.24 8.09 1.26
C SER A 102 9.82 6.92 0.37
N ASP A 103 8.67 6.33 0.64
CA ASP A 103 8.16 5.18 -0.12
C ASP A 103 7.88 5.55 -1.57
N LEU A 104 7.28 6.72 -1.83
CA LEU A 104 7.03 7.19 -3.19
C LEU A 104 8.33 7.42 -3.94
N GLN A 105 9.35 7.95 -3.28
CA GLN A 105 10.65 8.16 -3.88
C GLN A 105 11.33 6.84 -4.22
N LEU A 106 11.29 5.87 -3.31
CA LEU A 106 11.86 4.54 -3.54
C LEU A 106 11.11 3.80 -4.65
N ALA A 107 9.79 3.90 -4.68
CA ALA A 107 8.97 3.28 -5.73
C ALA A 107 9.33 3.82 -7.12
N SER A 108 9.63 5.12 -7.23
CA SER A 108 9.99 5.72 -8.51
C SER A 108 11.32 5.23 -9.05
N ALA A 109 12.17 4.65 -8.20
CA ALA A 109 13.48 4.12 -8.60
C ALA A 109 13.44 2.66 -9.06
N VAL A 110 12.31 1.99 -8.93
CA VAL A 110 12.15 0.56 -9.31
C VAL A 110 12.00 0.36 -10.81
#